data_6befc539a3b49e4e47602f0f86790d76
#
_entry.id   6befc539a3b49e4e47602f0f86790d76
#
_cell.length_a   1.000
_cell.length_b   1.000
_cell.length_c   1.000
_cell.angle_alpha   90.00
_cell.angle_beta   90.00
_cell.angle_gamma   90.00
#
_symmetry.space_group_name_H-M   'P 1'
#
loop_
_entity.id
_entity.type
_entity.pdbx_description
1 polymer ?
#
loop_
_entity_poly.entity_id
_entity_poly.type
_entity_poly.pdbx_seq_one_letter_code
_entity_poly.pdbx_strand_id
1 'polypeptide(L)' 'TVTRSVHETRRAQNQVLLLCDPGSASSVAAALDASQTSGVLGSIAGDDTILVICADDAQGERFQNDVNQLLEAK' A
#
# COMPACT_ATOMS: atom_id res chain seq x y z
N THR A 1 6.62 10.83 -2.88
CA THR A 1 6.16 10.12 -1.68
C THR A 1 5.04 9.14 -1.99
N VAL A 2 4.74 8.27 -1.04
CA VAL A 2 3.69 7.25 -1.20
C VAL A 2 2.35 7.88 -1.58
N THR A 3 1.97 8.96 -0.90
CA THR A 3 0.65 9.57 -1.08
C THR A 3 0.47 10.30 -2.39
N ARG A 4 1.54 10.69 -3.06
CA ARG A 4 1.44 11.42 -4.32
C ARG A 4 0.99 10.54 -5.47
N SER A 5 1.46 9.31 -5.49
CA SER A 5 1.24 8.40 -6.61
C SER A 5 0.09 7.44 -6.40
N VAL A 6 -0.32 7.22 -5.16
CA VAL A 6 -1.40 6.29 -4.83
C VAL A 6 -2.74 7.01 -4.91
N HIS A 7 -3.70 6.41 -5.61
CA HIS A 7 -5.03 6.99 -5.80
C HIS A 7 -6.11 6.28 -5.02
N GLU A 8 -5.97 4.99 -4.82
CA GLU A 8 -7.04 4.17 -4.27
C GLU A 8 -6.46 2.92 -3.62
N THR A 9 -7.15 2.41 -2.62
CA THR A 9 -6.81 1.12 -2.01
C THR A 9 -7.98 0.16 -2.14
N ARG A 10 -7.66 -1.14 -2.22
CA ARG A 10 -8.66 -2.22 -2.17
C ARG A 10 -8.10 -3.31 -1.29
N ARG A 11 -8.97 -3.98 -0.55
CA ARG A 11 -8.52 -5.00 0.38
C ARG A 11 -9.33 -6.29 0.23
N ALA A 12 -8.62 -7.42 0.33
CA ALA A 12 -9.22 -8.74 0.47
C ALA A 12 -8.49 -9.41 1.64
N GLN A 13 -9.16 -9.48 2.79
CA GLN A 13 -8.60 -10.10 3.99
C GLN A 13 -7.27 -9.43 4.39
N ASN A 14 -6.14 -10.14 4.31
CA ASN A 14 -4.82 -9.63 4.67
C ASN A 14 -4.06 -9.05 3.47
N GLN A 15 -4.69 -8.94 2.32
CA GLN A 15 -4.08 -8.43 1.10
C GLN A 15 -4.64 -7.05 0.79
N VAL A 16 -3.75 -6.08 0.56
CA VAL A 16 -4.16 -4.72 0.25
C VAL A 16 -3.54 -4.31 -1.08
N LEU A 17 -4.38 -3.90 -2.01
CA LEU A 17 -3.90 -3.35 -3.28
C LEU A 17 -3.81 -1.84 -3.19
N LEU A 18 -2.70 -1.28 -3.62
CA LEU A 18 -2.53 0.16 -3.79
C LEU A 18 -2.51 0.44 -5.29
N LEU A 19 -3.47 1.22 -5.75
CA LEU A 19 -3.56 1.59 -7.16
C LEU A 19 -2.83 2.91 -7.35
N CYS A 20 -1.84 2.91 -8.24
CA CYS A 20 -0.88 4.00 -8.41
C CYS A 20 -0.92 4.58 -9.82
N ASP A 21 -0.21 5.70 -10.01
CA ASP A 21 0.04 6.23 -11.35
C ASP A 21 0.82 5.20 -12.16
N PRO A 22 0.57 5.11 -13.48
CA PRO A 22 1.37 4.21 -14.33
C PRO A 22 2.86 4.47 -14.17
N GLY A 23 3.61 3.38 -14.01
CA GLY A 23 5.06 3.43 -13.88
C GLY A 23 5.59 3.78 -12.50
N SER A 24 4.71 4.08 -11.52
CA SER A 24 5.17 4.53 -10.20
C SER A 24 5.18 3.45 -9.12
N ALA A 25 4.62 2.26 -9.40
CA ALA A 25 4.42 1.25 -8.36
C ALA A 25 5.74 0.81 -7.71
N SER A 26 6.80 0.63 -8.49
CA SER A 26 8.09 0.19 -7.96
C SER A 26 8.68 1.20 -6.97
N SER A 27 8.55 2.49 -7.27
CA SER A 27 9.06 3.55 -6.38
C SER A 27 8.27 3.61 -5.08
N VAL A 28 6.95 3.47 -5.16
CA VAL A 28 6.08 3.45 -3.98
C VAL A 28 6.39 2.22 -3.13
N ALA A 29 6.53 1.05 -3.76
CA ALA A 29 6.85 -0.18 -3.04
C ALA A 29 8.19 -0.08 -2.32
N ALA A 30 9.20 0.50 -2.96
CA ALA A 30 10.51 0.71 -2.33
C ALA A 30 10.40 1.61 -1.11
N ALA A 31 9.58 2.66 -1.17
CA ALA A 31 9.36 3.55 -0.03
C ALA A 31 8.67 2.83 1.12
N LEU A 32 7.68 1.98 0.81
CA LEU A 32 7.00 1.17 1.82
C LEU A 32 7.96 0.21 2.50
N ASP A 33 8.78 -0.48 1.72
CA ASP A 33 9.74 -1.44 2.26
C ASP A 33 10.76 -0.73 3.17
N ALA A 34 11.19 0.46 2.78
CA ALA A 34 12.14 1.25 3.58
C ALA A 34 11.53 1.71 4.90
N SER A 35 10.21 1.94 4.94
CA SER A 35 9.54 2.41 6.16
C SER A 35 9.33 1.31 7.20
N GLN A 36 9.45 0.04 6.80
CA GLN A 36 9.27 -1.11 7.70
C GLN A 36 7.95 -1.02 8.47
N THR A 37 6.87 -0.79 7.76
CA THR A 37 5.54 -0.61 8.35
C THR A 37 5.13 -1.83 9.18
N SER A 38 4.69 -1.60 10.41
CA SER A 38 4.27 -2.66 11.31
C SER A 38 3.09 -3.44 10.71
N GLY A 39 3.15 -4.76 10.80
CA GLY A 39 2.09 -5.63 10.29
C GLY A 39 2.18 -5.96 8.81
N VAL A 40 3.08 -5.32 8.07
CA VAL A 40 3.30 -5.60 6.66
C VAL A 40 4.44 -6.61 6.52
N LEU A 41 4.15 -7.74 5.85
CA LEU A 41 5.15 -8.78 5.62
C LEU A 41 6.01 -8.50 4.39
N GLY A 42 5.43 -7.88 3.37
CA GLY A 42 6.15 -7.56 2.14
C GLY A 42 5.21 -7.05 1.07
N SER A 43 5.76 -6.71 -0.08
CA SER A 43 4.98 -6.20 -1.19
C SER A 43 5.56 -6.63 -2.52
N ILE A 44 4.69 -6.66 -3.54
CA ILE A 44 5.07 -6.95 -4.92
C ILE A 44 4.47 -5.84 -5.78
N ALA A 45 5.31 -5.22 -6.62
CA ALA A 45 4.89 -4.12 -7.47
C ALA A 45 4.79 -4.55 -8.93
N GLY A 46 3.66 -4.20 -9.56
CA GLY A 46 3.51 -4.21 -11.01
C GLY A 46 3.84 -2.84 -11.57
N ASP A 47 3.17 -2.43 -12.63
CA ASP A 47 3.38 -1.12 -13.23
C ASP A 47 2.64 -0.02 -12.45
N ASP A 48 1.37 -0.25 -12.15
CA ASP A 48 0.48 0.73 -11.52
C ASP A 48 -0.22 0.19 -10.29
N THR A 49 0.14 -1.01 -9.85
CA THR A 49 -0.53 -1.68 -8.72
C THR A 49 0.51 -2.34 -7.84
N ILE A 50 0.33 -2.21 -6.53
CA ILE A 50 1.17 -2.87 -5.55
C ILE A 50 0.29 -3.82 -4.75
N LEU A 51 0.73 -5.08 -4.60
CA LEU A 51 0.09 -6.03 -3.70
C LEU A 51 0.87 -6.04 -2.40
N VAL A 52 0.24 -5.60 -1.32
CA VAL A 52 0.83 -5.59 0.02
C VAL A 52 0.24 -6.75 0.82
N ILE A 53 1.11 -7.57 1.39
CA ILE A 53 0.69 -8.70 2.21
C ILE A 53 0.89 -8.33 3.67
N CYS A 54 -0.17 -8.40 4.45
CA CYS A 54 -0.14 -8.12 5.87
C CYS A 54 -0.20 -9.41 6.68
N ALA A 55 0.13 -9.32 7.96
CA ALA A 55 0.26 -10.51 8.81
C ALA A 55 -1.07 -11.23 9.03
N ASP A 56 -2.17 -10.47 9.11
CA ASP A 56 -3.51 -11.02 9.28
C ASP A 56 -4.54 -10.01 8.80
N ASP A 57 -5.83 -10.37 8.89
CA ASP A 57 -6.92 -9.51 8.42
C ASP A 57 -6.96 -8.18 9.16
N ALA A 58 -6.74 -8.18 10.47
CA ALA A 58 -6.76 -6.97 11.28
C ALA A 58 -5.66 -6.01 10.85
N GLN A 59 -4.47 -6.53 10.59
CA GLN A 59 -3.35 -5.71 10.12
C GLN A 59 -3.60 -5.17 8.71
N GLY A 60 -4.24 -5.96 7.86
CA GLY A 60 -4.63 -5.52 6.53
C GLY A 60 -5.60 -4.36 6.58
N GLU A 61 -6.62 -4.47 7.42
CA GLU A 61 -7.59 -3.39 7.61
C GLU A 61 -6.92 -2.13 8.16
N ARG A 62 -6.06 -2.29 9.15
CA ARG A 62 -5.33 -1.18 9.75
C ARG A 62 -4.45 -0.48 8.73
N PHE A 63 -3.70 -1.24 7.95
CA PHE A 63 -2.83 -0.68 6.92
C PHE A 63 -3.65 0.08 5.88
N GLN A 64 -4.76 -0.50 5.42
CA GLN A 64 -5.63 0.16 4.46
C GLN A 64 -6.18 1.48 5.02
N ASN A 65 -6.64 1.47 6.26
CA ASN A 65 -7.18 2.66 6.90
C ASN A 65 -6.12 3.76 7.01
N ASP A 66 -4.89 3.40 7.37
CA ASP A 66 -3.80 4.36 7.48
C ASP A 66 -3.50 4.99 6.12
N VAL A 67 -3.43 4.19 5.07
CA VAL A 67 -3.19 4.72 3.71
C VAL A 67 -4.36 5.62 3.29
N ASN A 68 -5.60 5.18 3.51
CA ASN A 68 -6.77 5.97 3.12
C ASN A 68 -6.80 7.33 3.83
N GLN A 69 -6.39 7.39 5.10
CA GLN A 69 -6.30 8.66 5.80
C GLN A 69 -5.28 9.59 5.14
N LEU A 70 -4.15 9.06 4.71
CA LEU A 70 -3.15 9.85 3.99
C LEU A 70 -3.70 10.34 2.65
N LEU A 71 -4.48 9.52 1.95
CA LEU A 71 -5.08 9.92 0.68
C LEU A 71 -6.11 11.01 0.87
N GLU A 72 -6.88 10.98 1.94
CA GLU A 72 -7.86 12.02 2.25
C GLU A 72 -7.20 13.36 2.60
N ALA A 73 -6.00 13.31 3.13
CA ALA A 73 -5.29 14.51 3.58
C ALA A 73 -4.56 15.25 2.46
N LYS A 74 -4.42 14.63 1.28
CA LYS A 74 -3.64 15.25 0.21
C LYS A 74 -4.43 16.25 -0.65
#